data_c9dbb1d83a10ba6d9652b48418f4d93d
#
_entry.id   c9dbb1d83a10ba6d9652b48418f4d93d
#
_cell.length_a   1.000
_cell.length_b   1.000
_cell.length_c   1.000
_cell.angle_alpha   90.00
_cell.angle_beta   90.00
_cell.angle_gamma   90.00
#
_symmetry.space_group_name_H-M   'P 1'
#
loop_
_entity.id
_entity.type
_entity.pdbx_description
1 polymer ?
#
loop_
_entity_poly.entity_id
_entity_poly.type
_entity_poly.pdbx_seq_one_letter_code
_entity_poly.pdbx_strand_id
1 'polypeptide(L)'
;MIPEMTERASKLRSRVQEFMDEHIMPNESLYYQQIDEGADRWECPPILDELKAKAKAQDLWNLFLPESDKGAGLTNLEYAPISEVMGRVSFGSEVFNCSAPDTGNMEVLERYATE
;
A
#
# COMPACT_ATOMS: atom_id res chain seq x y z
N MET A 1 -11.33 24.34 -2.16
CA MET A 1 -10.40 24.20 -3.29
C MET A 1 -9.70 22.85 -3.20
N ILE A 2 -9.73 22.06 -4.26
CA ILE A 2 -9.00 20.79 -4.33
C ILE A 2 -7.65 21.09 -4.98
N PRO A 3 -6.51 20.83 -4.33
CA PRO A 3 -5.21 21.05 -4.94
C PRO A 3 -5.02 20.18 -6.18
N GLU A 4 -4.36 20.72 -7.18
CA GLU A 4 -3.95 19.95 -8.35
C GLU A 4 -2.88 18.93 -7.97
N MET A 5 -2.96 17.73 -8.55
CA MET A 5 -1.95 16.71 -8.35
C MET A 5 -0.67 17.06 -9.11
N THR A 6 0.48 16.81 -8.47
CA THR A 6 1.77 16.88 -9.18
C THR A 6 1.84 15.77 -10.24
N GLU A 7 2.70 15.97 -11.24
CA GLU A 7 2.88 14.97 -12.30
C GLU A 7 3.35 13.61 -11.74
N ARG A 8 4.31 13.63 -10.80
CA ARG A 8 4.80 12.40 -10.17
C ARG A 8 3.72 11.68 -9.35
N ALA A 9 2.89 12.42 -8.62
CA ALA A 9 1.77 11.85 -7.87
C ALA A 9 0.71 11.27 -8.80
N SER A 10 0.41 11.94 -9.91
CA SER A 10 -0.53 11.46 -10.92
C SER A 10 -0.05 10.16 -11.58
N LYS A 11 1.23 10.07 -11.92
CA LYS A 11 1.83 8.85 -12.47
C LYS A 11 1.79 7.69 -11.50
N LEU A 12 2.15 7.93 -10.24
CA LEU A 12 2.07 6.89 -9.20
C LEU A 12 0.64 6.45 -8.93
N ARG A 13 -0.30 7.39 -8.88
CA ARG A 13 -1.72 7.07 -8.73
C ARG A 13 -2.21 6.15 -9.85
N SER A 14 -1.84 6.42 -11.09
CA SER A 14 -2.18 5.56 -12.23
C SER A 14 -1.59 4.17 -12.10
N ARG A 15 -0.32 4.05 -11.68
CA ARG A 15 0.33 2.77 -11.45
C ARG A 15 -0.32 1.98 -10.32
N VAL A 16 -0.69 2.63 -9.23
CA VAL A 16 -1.42 1.99 -8.12
C VAL A 16 -2.81 1.54 -8.58
N GLN A 17 -3.51 2.37 -9.36
CA GLN A 17 -4.82 2.00 -9.91
C GLN A 17 -4.71 0.77 -10.81
N GLU A 18 -3.73 0.72 -11.70
CA GLU A 18 -3.48 -0.45 -12.56
C GLU A 18 -3.20 -1.70 -11.72
N PHE A 19 -2.37 -1.57 -10.70
CA PHE A 19 -2.07 -2.68 -9.78
C PHE A 19 -3.33 -3.17 -9.04
N MET A 20 -4.17 -2.24 -8.57
CA MET A 20 -5.45 -2.56 -7.94
C MET A 20 -6.35 -3.34 -8.89
N ASP A 21 -6.49 -2.87 -10.13
CA ASP A 21 -7.36 -3.49 -11.14
C ASP A 21 -6.85 -4.86 -11.59
N GLU A 22 -5.54 -5.02 -11.75
CA GLU A 22 -4.94 -6.26 -12.28
C GLU A 22 -4.73 -7.33 -11.22
N HIS A 23 -4.39 -6.95 -10.00
CA HIS A 23 -3.91 -7.90 -8.97
C HIS A 23 -4.77 -7.95 -7.72
N ILE A 24 -5.26 -6.82 -7.22
CA ILE A 24 -5.95 -6.78 -5.93
C ILE A 24 -7.43 -7.07 -6.07
N MET A 25 -8.15 -6.34 -6.90
CA MET A 25 -9.59 -6.53 -7.09
C MET A 25 -9.96 -7.94 -7.56
N PRO A 26 -9.25 -8.55 -8.52
CA PRO A 26 -9.55 -9.93 -8.92
C PRO A 26 -9.32 -10.98 -7.82
N ASN A 27 -8.49 -10.67 -6.83
CA ASN A 27 -8.14 -11.57 -5.73
C ASN A 27 -8.88 -11.26 -4.42
N GLU A 28 -9.81 -10.33 -4.41
CA GLU A 28 -10.57 -9.97 -3.20
C GLU A 28 -11.34 -11.17 -2.64
N SER A 29 -12.04 -11.91 -3.50
CA SER A 29 -12.76 -13.12 -3.09
C SER A 29 -11.83 -14.20 -2.56
N LEU A 30 -10.67 -14.40 -3.19
CA LEU A 30 -9.67 -15.38 -2.74
C LEU A 30 -9.11 -15.00 -1.37
N TYR A 31 -8.88 -13.72 -1.10
CA TYR A 31 -8.43 -13.23 0.19
C TYR A 31 -9.38 -13.66 1.32
N TYR A 32 -10.67 -13.40 1.17
CA TYR A 32 -11.66 -13.79 2.17
C TYR A 32 -11.85 -15.29 2.26
N GLN A 33 -11.81 -16.00 1.13
CA GLN A 33 -11.89 -17.47 1.11
C GLN A 33 -10.74 -18.09 1.90
N GLN A 34 -9.53 -17.61 1.74
CA GLN A 34 -8.35 -18.11 2.48
C GLN A 34 -8.45 -17.84 3.97
N ILE A 35 -9.06 -16.73 4.40
CA ILE A 35 -9.33 -16.46 5.81
C ILE A 35 -10.36 -17.44 6.36
N ASP A 36 -11.46 -17.66 5.65
CA ASP A 36 -12.57 -18.50 6.11
C ASP A 36 -12.21 -19.99 6.16
N GLU A 37 -11.40 -20.46 5.22
CA GLU A 37 -10.95 -21.85 5.11
C GLU A 37 -9.68 -22.15 5.92
N GLY A 38 -8.99 -21.12 6.41
CA GLY A 38 -7.77 -21.24 7.19
C GLY A 38 -8.05 -21.90 8.56
N ALA A 39 -7.08 -22.69 9.03
CA ALA A 39 -7.15 -23.30 10.36
C ALA A 39 -7.08 -22.26 11.49
N ASP A 40 -6.39 -21.15 11.24
CA ASP A 40 -6.29 -20.00 12.15
C ASP A 40 -6.67 -18.73 11.41
N ARG A 41 -7.79 -18.13 11.79
CA ARG A 41 -8.29 -16.88 11.22
C ARG A 41 -7.36 -15.68 11.42
N TRP A 42 -6.39 -15.80 12.29
CA TRP A 42 -5.42 -14.75 12.59
C TRP A 42 -4.14 -14.84 11.75
N GLU A 43 -3.97 -15.92 11.00
CA GLU A 43 -2.88 -16.01 10.04
C GLU A 43 -3.16 -15.15 8.81
N CYS A 44 -2.10 -14.54 8.28
CA CYS A 44 -2.19 -13.80 7.02
C CYS A 44 -2.54 -14.74 5.87
N PRO A 45 -3.53 -14.41 5.04
CA PRO A 45 -3.84 -15.21 3.86
C PRO A 45 -2.64 -15.27 2.91
N PRO A 46 -2.30 -16.43 2.35
CA PRO A 46 -1.16 -16.55 1.42
C PRO A 46 -1.19 -15.58 0.24
N ILE A 47 -2.38 -15.27 -0.28
CA ILE A 47 -2.52 -14.31 -1.38
C ILE A 47 -2.01 -12.91 -1.01
N LEU A 48 -2.12 -12.51 0.26
CA LEU A 48 -1.62 -11.21 0.71
C LEU A 48 -0.10 -11.10 0.56
N ASP A 49 0.63 -12.15 0.93
CA ASP A 49 2.09 -12.19 0.80
C ASP A 49 2.52 -12.17 -0.68
N GLU A 50 1.80 -12.87 -1.55
CA GLU A 50 2.04 -12.84 -3.00
C GLU A 50 1.83 -11.44 -3.57
N LEU A 51 0.76 -10.76 -3.18
CA LEU A 51 0.47 -9.40 -3.63
C LEU A 51 1.50 -8.39 -3.12
N LYS A 52 1.94 -8.52 -1.86
CA LYS A 52 3.02 -7.70 -1.30
C LYS A 52 4.32 -7.87 -2.07
N ALA A 53 4.68 -9.10 -2.41
CA ALA A 53 5.88 -9.37 -3.21
C ALA A 53 5.81 -8.72 -4.60
N LYS A 54 4.64 -8.77 -5.24
CA LYS A 54 4.42 -8.11 -6.54
C LYS A 54 4.51 -6.59 -6.45
N ALA A 55 3.89 -5.99 -5.43
CA ALA A 55 3.94 -4.55 -5.21
C ALA A 55 5.38 -4.07 -4.98
N LYS A 56 6.12 -4.80 -4.15
CA LYS A 56 7.53 -4.51 -3.88
C LYS A 56 8.40 -4.61 -5.15
N ALA A 57 8.16 -5.62 -5.98
CA ALA A 57 8.89 -5.81 -7.24
C ALA A 57 8.63 -4.69 -8.26
N GLN A 58 7.51 -3.98 -8.16
CA GLN A 58 7.15 -2.84 -9.01
C GLN A 58 7.49 -1.48 -8.38
N ASP A 59 8.25 -1.46 -7.31
CA ASP A 59 8.58 -0.23 -6.54
C ASP A 59 7.34 0.52 -6.04
N LEU A 60 6.26 -0.20 -5.74
CA LEU A 60 5.05 0.33 -5.12
C LEU A 60 5.02 -0.02 -3.63
N TRP A 61 6.09 0.33 -2.92
CA TRP A 61 6.32 -0.04 -1.52
C TRP A 61 6.67 1.17 -0.68
N ASN A 62 6.12 1.28 0.50
CA ASN A 62 6.38 2.40 1.44
C ASN A 62 6.02 3.78 0.88
N LEU A 63 5.04 3.88 -0.02
CA LEU A 63 4.66 5.15 -0.64
C LEU A 63 4.17 6.19 0.36
N PHE A 64 3.71 5.76 1.52
CA PHE A 64 3.19 6.63 2.59
C PHE A 64 4.28 7.40 3.33
N LEU A 65 5.56 6.93 3.32
CA LEU A 65 6.65 7.58 4.05
C LEU A 65 6.90 9.00 3.53
N PRO A 66 6.62 10.05 4.34
CA PRO A 66 6.68 11.41 3.83
C PRO A 66 8.11 11.83 3.50
N GLU A 67 8.30 12.28 2.27
CA GLU A 67 9.55 12.88 1.80
C GLU A 67 10.80 12.01 2.04
N SER A 68 10.63 10.68 2.15
CA SER A 68 11.70 9.72 2.39
C SER A 68 12.16 9.05 1.10
N ASP A 69 13.47 8.81 0.98
CA ASP A 69 14.08 8.03 -0.10
C ASP A 69 13.83 6.51 0.05
N LYS A 70 13.36 6.06 1.23
CA LYS A 70 12.90 4.68 1.46
C LYS A 70 11.48 4.42 0.93
N GLY A 71 10.77 5.48 0.55
CA GLY A 71 9.52 5.45 -0.19
C GLY A 71 9.68 6.11 -1.55
N ALA A 72 8.65 6.81 -2.01
CA ALA A 72 8.66 7.54 -3.27
C ALA A 72 9.00 9.04 -3.13
N GLY A 73 9.34 9.50 -1.94
CA GLY A 73 9.65 10.90 -1.67
C GLY A 73 8.44 11.82 -1.74
N LEU A 74 7.22 11.29 -1.60
CA LEU A 74 5.99 12.06 -1.69
C LEU A 74 5.72 12.88 -0.43
N THR A 75 5.08 14.03 -0.61
CA THR A 75 4.42 14.73 0.49
C THR A 75 3.11 14.02 0.86
N ASN A 76 2.57 14.31 2.05
CA ASN A 76 1.26 13.79 2.44
C ASN A 76 0.14 14.24 1.49
N LEU A 77 0.26 15.46 0.96
CA LEU A 77 -0.69 15.98 -0.03
C LEU A 77 -0.67 15.17 -1.33
N GLU A 78 0.52 14.79 -1.78
CA GLU A 78 0.69 13.94 -2.98
C GLU A 78 0.21 12.51 -2.76
N TYR A 79 0.39 11.99 -1.55
CA TYR A 79 -0.03 10.63 -1.21
C TYR A 79 -1.56 10.48 -1.02
N ALA A 80 -2.24 11.51 -0.56
CA ALA A 80 -3.67 11.44 -0.22
C ALA A 80 -4.56 10.84 -1.34
N PRO A 81 -4.48 11.28 -2.60
CA PRO A 81 -5.29 10.68 -3.67
C PRO A 81 -4.86 9.25 -4.03
N ILE A 82 -3.62 8.87 -3.75
CA ILE A 82 -3.14 7.49 -3.91
C ILE A 82 -3.75 6.59 -2.84
N SER A 83 -3.78 7.03 -1.59
CA SER A 83 -4.41 6.29 -0.50
C SER A 83 -5.91 6.07 -0.71
N GLU A 84 -6.59 7.01 -1.33
CA GLU A 84 -8.00 6.87 -1.71
C GLU A 84 -8.22 5.71 -2.69
N VAL A 85 -7.35 5.54 -3.66
CA VAL A 85 -7.39 4.40 -4.59
C VAL A 85 -7.18 3.08 -3.86
N MET A 86 -6.20 3.01 -2.96
CA MET A 86 -5.92 1.82 -2.15
C MET A 86 -7.12 1.45 -1.26
N GLY A 87 -7.83 2.44 -0.75
CA GLY A 87 -8.96 2.26 0.16
C GLY A 87 -10.22 1.66 -0.46
N ARG A 88 -10.24 1.40 -1.76
CA ARG A 88 -11.38 0.74 -2.44
C ARG A 88 -11.52 -0.72 -2.06
N VAL A 89 -10.47 -1.36 -1.55
CA VAL A 89 -10.46 -2.73 -1.05
C VAL A 89 -9.94 -2.70 0.39
N SER A 90 -10.57 -3.45 1.30
CA SER A 90 -10.30 -3.37 2.75
C SER A 90 -8.83 -3.65 3.12
N PHE A 91 -8.16 -4.53 2.39
CA PHE A 91 -6.74 -4.85 2.59
C PHE A 91 -5.81 -4.17 1.57
N GLY A 92 -6.34 -3.27 0.74
CA GLY A 92 -5.60 -2.67 -0.38
C GLY A 92 -4.33 -1.95 0.07
N SER A 93 -4.43 -1.09 1.06
CA SER A 93 -3.27 -0.33 1.55
C SER A 93 -2.17 -1.21 2.15
N GLU A 94 -2.54 -2.33 2.79
CA GLU A 94 -1.59 -3.26 3.37
C GLU A 94 -0.70 -3.93 2.31
N VAL A 95 -1.22 -4.16 1.11
CA VAL A 95 -0.45 -4.71 -0.01
C VAL A 95 0.76 -3.82 -0.34
N PHE A 96 0.63 -2.51 -0.15
CA PHE A 96 1.69 -1.52 -0.39
C PHE A 96 2.47 -1.15 0.89
N ASN A 97 2.38 -1.97 1.92
CA ASN A 97 3.02 -1.79 3.24
C ASN A 97 2.50 -0.58 4.03
N CYS A 98 1.26 -0.21 3.84
CA CYS A 98 0.60 0.87 4.58
C CYS A 98 -0.51 0.28 5.46
N SER A 99 -0.18 -0.03 6.70
CA SER A 99 -1.08 -0.65 7.68
C SER A 99 -0.78 -0.16 9.09
N ALA A 100 -1.81 0.13 9.86
CA ALA A 100 -1.66 0.45 11.27
C ALA A 100 -1.49 -0.84 12.10
N PRO A 101 -0.64 -0.87 13.13
CA PRO A 101 0.12 0.25 13.69
C PRO A 101 1.51 0.47 13.05
N ASP A 102 1.87 -0.32 12.06
CA ASP A 102 3.23 -0.39 11.51
C ASP A 102 3.70 0.93 10.90
N THR A 103 2.82 1.66 10.22
CA THR A 103 3.16 2.93 9.56
C THR A 103 3.71 3.95 10.53
N GLY A 104 3.09 4.12 11.70
CA GLY A 104 3.57 5.02 12.73
C GLY A 104 4.94 4.63 13.26
N ASN A 105 5.16 3.35 13.49
CA ASN A 105 6.45 2.81 13.93
C ASN A 105 7.52 3.00 12.86
N MET A 106 7.19 2.75 11.60
CA MET A 106 8.12 2.96 10.48
C MET A 106 8.54 4.41 10.33
N GLU A 107 7.62 5.36 10.50
CA GLU A 107 7.95 6.78 10.47
C GLU A 107 8.89 7.19 11.61
N VAL A 108 8.68 6.67 12.81
CA VAL A 108 9.56 6.92 13.95
C VAL A 108 10.96 6.36 13.68
N LEU A 109 11.06 5.14 13.20
CA LEU A 109 12.35 4.53 12.86
C LEU A 109 13.05 5.29 11.75
N GLU A 110 12.34 5.68 10.71
CA GLU A 110 12.90 6.46 9.59
C GLU A 110 13.49 7.78 10.04
N ARG A 111 12.83 8.48 10.95
CA ARG A 111 13.25 9.83 11.37
C ARG A 111 14.32 9.83 12.45
N TYR A 112 14.33 8.84 13.33
CA TYR A 112 15.10 8.90 14.59
C TYR A 112 16.02 7.72 14.83
N ALA A 113 15.89 6.61 14.11
CA ALA A 113 16.76 5.47 14.28
C ALA A 113 18.15 5.73 13.65
N THR A 114 19.17 5.12 14.25
CA THR A 114 20.51 5.05 13.65
C THR A 114 20.60 3.82 12.73
N GLU A 115 21.52 3.86 11.78
CA GLU A 115 21.81 2.72 10.89
C GLU A 115 22.46 1.53 11.64
#